data_73972fbdc1510f52b75284e2213351b3
#
_entry.id   73972fbdc1510f52b75284e2213351b3
#
_cell.length_a   1.000
_cell.length_b   1.000
_cell.length_c   1.000
_cell.angle_alpha   90.00
_cell.angle_beta   90.00
_cell.angle_gamma   90.00
#
_symmetry.space_group_name_H-M   'P 1'
#
loop_
_entity.id
_entity.type
_entity.pdbx_description
1 polymer ?
#
loop_
_entity_poly.entity_id
_entity_poly.type
_entity_poly.pdbx_seq_one_letter_code
_entity_poly.pdbx_strand_id
1 'polypeptide(L)'
;MNELDLKEKAQILDDKGMRRAMVRIAHEVIERNKGVDNLVLIGIRRRGVPLAQRLAKYINDIEGTAVPVGILDITLYRDDLTTLANQPQVHQTEVTFSITGKKVVLVDDVLYTGRTVRAALDAIMDLGRPEVVQLAVLIDRGHKEIPIRADYVGKNVPTSRKEVISVRLTEIDKEERVVILEGIE
;
A
#
# COMPACT_ATOMS: atom_id res chain seq x y z
N MET A 1 13.55 6.97 -16.10
CA MET A 1 14.32 5.74 -16.32
C MET A 1 13.30 4.70 -16.75
N ASN A 2 13.43 4.20 -17.99
CA ASN A 2 12.48 3.22 -18.52
C ASN A 2 12.72 1.88 -17.81
N GLU A 3 11.65 1.11 -17.53
CA GLU A 3 11.76 -0.24 -16.93
C GLU A 3 12.64 -1.21 -17.74
N LEU A 4 12.90 -0.89 -19.01
CA LEU A 4 13.74 -1.68 -19.92
C LEU A 4 15.26 -1.62 -19.59
N ASP A 5 15.69 -0.68 -18.74
CA ASP A 5 17.09 -0.47 -18.37
C ASP A 5 17.40 -0.97 -16.94
N LEU A 6 16.51 -1.78 -16.35
CA LEU A 6 16.66 -2.30 -14.99
C LEU A 6 16.93 -3.81 -15.01
N LYS A 7 17.91 -4.25 -14.24
CA LYS A 7 18.17 -5.68 -13.98
C LYS A 7 17.80 -6.04 -12.53
N GLU A 8 17.39 -7.27 -12.33
CA GLU A 8 17.13 -7.80 -11.00
C GLU A 8 18.47 -7.99 -10.26
N LYS A 9 18.59 -7.33 -9.10
CA LYS A 9 19.76 -7.41 -8.22
C LYS A 9 19.60 -8.49 -7.15
N ALA A 10 18.45 -8.53 -6.51
CA ALA A 10 18.18 -9.48 -5.43
C ALA A 10 16.67 -9.69 -5.23
N GLN A 11 16.31 -10.92 -4.85
CA GLN A 11 14.98 -11.21 -4.35
C GLN A 11 14.93 -10.97 -2.84
N ILE A 12 13.92 -10.23 -2.39
CA ILE A 12 13.71 -9.82 -1.00
C ILE A 12 12.69 -10.70 -0.28
N LEU A 13 11.60 -11.02 -0.96
CA LEU A 13 10.55 -11.91 -0.47
C LEU A 13 10.11 -12.85 -1.60
N ASP A 14 9.90 -14.10 -1.26
CA ASP A 14 9.14 -15.07 -2.05
C ASP A 14 7.65 -15.04 -1.65
N ASP A 15 6.84 -15.88 -2.26
CA ASP A 15 5.41 -16.03 -1.98
C ASP A 15 5.14 -16.33 -0.49
N LYS A 16 5.91 -17.26 0.09
CA LYS A 16 5.78 -17.63 1.51
C LYS A 16 6.18 -16.48 2.44
N GLY A 17 7.23 -15.75 2.09
CA GLY A 17 7.69 -14.58 2.82
C GLY A 17 6.66 -13.45 2.80
N MET A 18 6.06 -13.17 1.63
CA MET A 18 4.98 -12.19 1.49
C MET A 18 3.75 -12.58 2.32
N ARG A 19 3.33 -13.84 2.23
CA ARG A 19 2.20 -14.34 3.03
C ARG A 19 2.45 -14.19 4.53
N ARG A 20 3.62 -14.60 5.03
CA ARG A 20 3.97 -14.45 6.46
C ARG A 20 3.95 -12.99 6.90
N ALA A 21 4.49 -12.07 6.09
CA ALA A 21 4.47 -10.65 6.38
C ALA A 21 3.03 -10.11 6.47
N MET A 22 2.17 -10.48 5.51
CA MET A 22 0.77 -10.02 5.49
C MET A 22 -0.06 -10.59 6.65
N VAL A 23 0.13 -11.86 7.01
CA VAL A 23 -0.54 -12.48 8.17
C VAL A 23 -0.09 -11.81 9.47
N ARG A 24 1.19 -11.48 9.63
CA ARG A 24 1.70 -10.74 10.78
C ARG A 24 1.08 -9.34 10.85
N ILE A 25 1.01 -8.62 9.73
CA ILE A 25 0.33 -7.31 9.67
C ILE A 25 -1.14 -7.44 10.09
N ALA A 26 -1.85 -8.50 9.67
CA ALA A 26 -3.23 -8.73 10.09
C ALA A 26 -3.36 -8.84 11.62
N HIS A 27 -2.49 -9.61 12.27
CA HIS A 27 -2.46 -9.69 13.73
C HIS A 27 -2.14 -8.35 14.39
N GLU A 28 -1.15 -7.61 13.88
CA GLU A 28 -0.77 -6.28 14.40
C GLU A 28 -1.93 -5.27 14.28
N VAL A 29 -2.68 -5.29 13.16
CA VAL A 29 -3.85 -4.44 12.94
C VAL A 29 -4.95 -4.76 13.96
N ILE A 30 -5.26 -6.03 14.15
CA ILE A 30 -6.28 -6.49 15.10
C ILE A 30 -5.89 -6.10 16.53
N GLU A 31 -4.65 -6.35 16.93
CA GLU A 31 -4.15 -6.06 18.26
C GLU A 31 -4.20 -4.56 18.58
N ARG A 32 -3.67 -3.73 17.68
CA ARG A 32 -3.63 -2.28 17.87
C ARG A 32 -5.02 -1.65 17.93
N ASN A 33 -5.96 -2.16 17.14
CA ASN A 33 -7.33 -1.66 17.10
C ASN A 33 -8.26 -2.33 18.11
N LYS A 34 -7.76 -3.28 18.89
CA LYS A 34 -8.52 -4.07 19.88
C LYS A 34 -9.73 -4.77 19.25
N GLY A 35 -9.49 -5.43 18.14
CA GLY A 35 -10.50 -6.07 17.31
C GLY A 35 -10.75 -5.32 16.00
N VAL A 36 -11.91 -5.59 15.41
CA VAL A 36 -12.27 -5.09 14.06
C VAL A 36 -13.45 -4.12 14.05
N ASP A 37 -13.92 -3.71 15.22
CA ASP A 37 -15.05 -2.78 15.33
C ASP A 37 -14.72 -1.43 14.70
N ASN A 38 -15.57 -0.99 13.77
CA ASN A 38 -15.38 0.23 12.98
C ASN A 38 -14.11 0.28 12.14
N LEU A 39 -13.47 -0.88 11.90
CA LEU A 39 -12.30 -0.99 11.05
C LEU A 39 -12.70 -1.10 9.58
N VAL A 40 -12.01 -0.34 8.72
CA VAL A 40 -12.13 -0.43 7.27
C VAL A 40 -10.74 -0.38 6.63
N LEU A 41 -10.56 -1.09 5.54
CA LEU A 41 -9.30 -1.07 4.77
C LEU A 41 -9.52 -0.30 3.48
N ILE A 42 -8.53 0.47 3.06
CA ILE A 42 -8.56 1.19 1.79
C ILE A 42 -7.24 0.94 1.07
N GLY A 43 -7.31 0.22 -0.05
CA GLY A 43 -6.15 -0.04 -0.90
C GLY A 43 -5.90 1.10 -1.89
N ILE A 44 -4.66 1.58 -1.94
CA ILE A 44 -4.23 2.58 -2.93
C ILE A 44 -3.96 1.87 -4.26
N ARG A 45 -4.57 2.37 -5.34
CA ARG A 45 -4.32 1.84 -6.67
C ARG A 45 -2.85 2.00 -7.08
N ARG A 46 -2.25 1.00 -7.67
CA ARG A 46 -2.75 -0.30 -8.15
C ARG A 46 -2.54 -1.43 -7.14
N ARG A 47 -1.32 -1.62 -6.63
CA ARG A 47 -0.91 -2.81 -5.85
C ARG A 47 -1.40 -2.80 -4.42
N GLY A 48 -1.74 -1.65 -3.87
CA GLY A 48 -2.39 -1.57 -2.56
C GLY A 48 -3.76 -2.25 -2.52
N VAL A 49 -4.46 -2.33 -3.65
CA VAL A 49 -5.80 -2.93 -3.71
C VAL A 49 -5.78 -4.45 -3.44
N PRO A 50 -5.04 -5.27 -4.19
CA PRO A 50 -4.97 -6.70 -3.87
C PRO A 50 -4.36 -6.96 -2.49
N LEU A 51 -3.42 -6.16 -2.03
CA LEU A 51 -2.88 -6.28 -0.68
C LEU A 51 -3.93 -5.99 0.39
N ALA A 52 -4.78 -4.97 0.22
CA ALA A 52 -5.89 -4.69 1.12
C ALA A 52 -6.92 -5.83 1.14
N GLN A 53 -7.23 -6.41 -0.01
CA GLN A 53 -8.14 -7.55 -0.12
C GLN A 53 -7.59 -8.80 0.60
N ARG A 54 -6.29 -9.07 0.43
CA ARG A 54 -5.62 -10.17 1.14
C ARG A 54 -5.60 -9.92 2.64
N LEU A 55 -5.31 -8.69 3.07
CA LEU A 55 -5.32 -8.31 4.48
C LEU A 55 -6.70 -8.51 5.10
N ALA A 56 -7.77 -8.09 4.41
CA ALA A 56 -9.15 -8.31 4.84
C ALA A 56 -9.46 -9.80 4.99
N LYS A 57 -9.00 -10.63 4.05
CA LYS A 57 -9.17 -12.09 4.12
C LYS A 57 -8.47 -12.67 5.36
N TYR A 58 -7.21 -12.29 5.62
CA TYR A 58 -6.49 -12.79 6.79
C TYR A 58 -7.14 -12.32 8.10
N ILE A 59 -7.62 -11.08 8.17
CA ILE A 59 -8.36 -10.57 9.32
C ILE A 59 -9.64 -11.38 9.54
N ASN A 60 -10.40 -11.67 8.47
CA ASN A 60 -11.59 -12.50 8.56
C ASN A 60 -11.28 -13.94 9.00
N ASP A 61 -10.19 -14.52 8.52
CA ASP A 61 -9.75 -15.86 8.93
C ASP A 61 -9.40 -15.92 10.43
N ILE A 62 -8.90 -14.81 11.01
CA ILE A 62 -8.51 -14.72 12.43
C ILE A 62 -9.72 -14.38 13.31
N GLU A 63 -10.51 -13.38 12.95
CA GLU A 63 -11.59 -12.79 13.79
C GLU A 63 -12.97 -13.36 13.48
N GLY A 64 -13.14 -14.03 12.34
CA GLY A 64 -14.44 -14.50 11.87
C GLY A 64 -15.40 -13.38 11.45
N THR A 65 -14.88 -12.17 11.23
CA THR A 65 -15.66 -10.98 10.88
C THR A 65 -15.07 -10.31 9.65
N ALA A 66 -15.91 -10.06 8.65
CA ALA A 66 -15.50 -9.38 7.43
C ALA A 66 -15.28 -7.87 7.68
N VAL A 67 -14.16 -7.36 7.19
CA VAL A 67 -13.82 -5.93 7.21
C VAL A 67 -14.05 -5.34 5.83
N PRO A 68 -14.78 -4.21 5.69
CA PRO A 68 -14.99 -3.56 4.40
C PRO A 68 -13.67 -3.12 3.74
N VAL A 69 -13.58 -3.27 2.43
CA VAL A 69 -12.42 -2.84 1.63
C VAL A 69 -12.87 -1.82 0.60
N GLY A 70 -12.23 -0.67 0.59
CA GLY A 70 -12.38 0.36 -0.43
C GLY A 70 -11.17 0.45 -1.34
N ILE A 71 -11.37 1.06 -2.51
CA ILE A 71 -10.35 1.29 -3.52
C ILE A 71 -10.18 2.80 -3.70
N LEU A 72 -8.96 3.30 -3.58
CA LEU A 72 -8.64 4.71 -3.69
C LEU A 72 -7.74 4.97 -4.89
N ASP A 73 -8.21 5.82 -5.80
CA ASP A 73 -7.38 6.41 -6.86
C ASP A 73 -6.87 7.78 -6.42
N ILE A 74 -5.57 7.93 -6.35
CA ILE A 74 -4.93 9.18 -5.93
C ILE A 74 -4.47 10.06 -7.10
N THR A 75 -4.78 9.69 -8.34
CA THR A 75 -4.24 10.36 -9.55
C THR A 75 -4.44 11.86 -9.51
N LEU A 76 -5.63 12.34 -9.12
CA LEU A 76 -5.95 13.77 -9.06
C LEU A 76 -5.28 14.51 -7.88
N TYR A 77 -4.71 13.81 -6.92
CA TYR A 77 -4.08 14.37 -5.71
C TYR A 77 -2.56 14.39 -5.77
N ARG A 78 -1.98 13.86 -6.84
CA ARG A 78 -0.53 13.80 -7.05
C ARG A 78 0.03 15.18 -7.36
N ASP A 79 1.19 15.50 -6.81
CA ASP A 79 1.92 16.75 -7.02
C ASP A 79 2.84 16.75 -8.25
N ASP A 80 2.97 15.58 -8.93
CA ASP A 80 3.82 15.40 -10.12
C ASP A 80 3.05 15.39 -11.45
N LEU A 81 1.74 15.70 -11.45
CA LEU A 81 0.89 15.70 -12.66
C LEU A 81 1.35 16.68 -13.76
N THR A 82 1.98 17.77 -13.37
CA THR A 82 2.47 18.80 -14.31
C THR A 82 3.67 18.34 -15.16
N THR A 83 4.32 17.25 -14.76
CA THR A 83 5.49 16.69 -15.45
C THR A 83 5.15 15.52 -16.36
N LEU A 84 3.91 15.03 -16.31
CA LEU A 84 3.46 13.92 -17.13
C LEU A 84 3.04 14.42 -18.52
N ALA A 85 3.81 14.05 -19.54
CA ALA A 85 3.54 14.41 -20.95
C ALA A 85 2.27 13.75 -21.52
N ASN A 86 1.71 12.75 -20.86
CA ASN A 86 0.48 12.06 -21.25
C ASN A 86 -0.63 12.34 -20.24
N GLN A 87 -1.87 12.46 -20.73
CA GLN A 87 -3.04 12.60 -19.87
C GLN A 87 -3.09 11.41 -18.91
N PRO A 88 -3.10 11.65 -17.58
CA PRO A 88 -3.15 10.57 -16.61
C PRO A 88 -4.49 9.83 -16.75
N GLN A 89 -4.46 8.50 -16.77
CA GLN A 89 -5.67 7.70 -16.73
C GLN A 89 -6.21 7.73 -15.29
N VAL A 90 -7.30 8.46 -15.09
CA VAL A 90 -8.04 8.51 -13.83
C VAL A 90 -8.97 7.30 -13.78
N HIS A 91 -8.79 6.45 -12.78
CA HIS A 91 -9.71 5.37 -12.47
C HIS A 91 -10.67 5.82 -11.36
N GLN A 92 -11.77 5.13 -11.22
CA GLN A 92 -12.75 5.50 -10.21
C GLN A 92 -12.28 5.09 -8.82
N THR A 93 -12.44 6.00 -7.85
CA THR A 93 -12.40 5.66 -6.41
C THR A 93 -13.69 4.92 -6.06
N GLU A 94 -13.55 3.78 -5.40
CA GLU A 94 -14.67 2.88 -5.05
C GLU A 94 -14.67 2.64 -3.53
N VAL A 95 -15.20 3.61 -2.79
CA VAL A 95 -15.45 3.51 -1.36
C VAL A 95 -16.96 3.59 -1.15
N THR A 96 -17.60 2.42 -1.04
CA THR A 96 -19.07 2.27 -1.02
C THR A 96 -19.67 2.39 0.38
N PHE A 97 -18.87 2.71 1.38
CA PHE A 97 -19.26 2.86 2.79
C PHE A 97 -18.80 4.20 3.33
N SER A 98 -19.44 4.68 4.40
CA SER A 98 -18.97 5.89 5.10
C SER A 98 -17.69 5.59 5.88
N ILE A 99 -16.71 6.49 5.77
CA ILE A 99 -15.48 6.43 6.55
C ILE A 99 -15.51 7.33 7.78
N THR A 100 -16.56 8.17 7.92
CA THR A 100 -16.70 9.06 9.07
C THR A 100 -16.86 8.26 10.37
N GLY A 101 -16.03 8.55 11.35
CA GLY A 101 -15.97 7.83 12.62
C GLY A 101 -15.36 6.42 12.52
N LYS A 102 -14.79 6.05 11.38
CA LYS A 102 -14.14 4.75 11.18
C LYS A 102 -12.64 4.80 11.44
N LYS A 103 -12.08 3.67 11.81
CA LYS A 103 -10.63 3.42 11.85
C LYS A 103 -10.22 2.96 10.46
N VAL A 104 -9.56 3.83 9.71
CA VAL A 104 -9.13 3.56 8.34
C VAL A 104 -7.69 3.05 8.34
N VAL A 105 -7.44 1.89 7.73
CA VAL A 105 -6.09 1.43 7.40
C VAL A 105 -5.89 1.60 5.91
N LEU A 106 -5.04 2.56 5.52
CA LEU A 106 -4.54 2.69 4.16
C LEU A 106 -3.52 1.60 3.88
N VAL A 107 -3.63 0.96 2.73
CA VAL A 107 -2.75 -0.15 2.34
C VAL A 107 -2.07 0.18 1.01
N ASP A 108 -0.74 0.04 1.00
CA ASP A 108 0.09 0.22 -0.20
C ASP A 108 1.20 -0.83 -0.25
N ASP A 109 1.86 -0.96 -1.39
CA ASP A 109 2.96 -1.92 -1.57
C ASP A 109 4.30 -1.38 -1.03
N VAL A 110 4.71 -0.18 -1.40
CA VAL A 110 6.02 0.39 -1.06
C VAL A 110 5.89 1.81 -0.52
N LEU A 111 6.43 2.04 0.67
CA LEU A 111 6.65 3.38 1.19
C LEU A 111 8.05 3.86 0.78
N TYR A 112 8.10 4.94 0.02
CA TYR A 112 9.33 5.59 -0.43
C TYR A 112 9.41 7.03 0.08
N THR A 113 9.06 8.01 -0.72
CA THR A 113 9.15 9.44 -0.34
C THR A 113 8.02 9.88 0.61
N GLY A 114 6.90 9.17 0.62
CA GLY A 114 5.68 9.52 1.35
C GLY A 114 4.66 10.31 0.52
N ARG A 115 5.00 10.74 -0.70
CA ARG A 115 4.13 11.58 -1.54
C ARG A 115 2.83 10.87 -1.95
N THR A 116 2.89 9.58 -2.26
CA THR A 116 1.69 8.76 -2.52
C THR A 116 0.76 8.74 -1.32
N VAL A 117 1.29 8.54 -0.13
CA VAL A 117 0.50 8.52 1.11
C VAL A 117 -0.09 9.89 1.42
N ARG A 118 0.66 10.97 1.21
CA ARG A 118 0.13 12.33 1.36
C ARG A 118 -1.07 12.56 0.44
N ALA A 119 -0.95 12.18 -0.84
CA ALA A 119 -2.06 12.28 -1.79
C ALA A 119 -3.27 11.44 -1.36
N ALA A 120 -3.03 10.23 -0.82
CA ALA A 120 -4.08 9.39 -0.28
C ALA A 120 -4.78 10.01 0.94
N LEU A 121 -4.03 10.66 1.84
CA LEU A 121 -4.61 11.38 2.98
C LEU A 121 -5.50 12.53 2.53
N ASP A 122 -5.08 13.32 1.55
CA ASP A 122 -5.90 14.39 0.99
C ASP A 122 -7.21 13.83 0.42
N ALA A 123 -7.14 12.74 -0.36
CA ALA A 123 -8.33 12.08 -0.91
C ALA A 123 -9.27 11.52 0.16
N ILE A 124 -8.71 10.93 1.22
CA ILE A 124 -9.50 10.42 2.37
C ILE A 124 -10.26 11.56 3.06
N MET A 125 -9.62 12.71 3.26
CA MET A 125 -10.28 13.85 3.91
C MET A 125 -11.44 14.41 3.09
N ASP A 126 -11.41 14.28 1.76
CA ASP A 126 -12.54 14.64 0.90
C ASP A 126 -13.71 13.64 0.98
N LEU A 127 -13.44 12.38 1.36
CA LEU A 127 -14.46 11.34 1.49
C LEU A 127 -15.20 11.38 2.84
N GLY A 128 -14.62 11.99 3.87
CA GLY A 128 -15.21 12.07 5.18
C GLY A 128 -14.20 12.34 6.30
N ARG A 129 -14.66 12.21 7.54
CA ARG A 129 -13.83 12.42 8.73
C ARG A 129 -13.64 11.12 9.50
N PRO A 130 -12.60 10.33 9.21
CA PRO A 130 -12.28 9.14 9.99
C PRO A 130 -11.92 9.48 11.44
N GLU A 131 -12.11 8.52 12.35
CA GLU A 131 -11.60 8.62 13.73
C GLU A 131 -10.07 8.63 13.75
N VAL A 132 -9.46 7.74 12.96
CA VAL A 132 -8.02 7.62 12.79
C VAL A 132 -7.69 7.07 11.41
N VAL A 133 -6.56 7.47 10.85
CA VAL A 133 -5.97 6.87 9.65
C VAL A 133 -4.64 6.25 10.02
N GLN A 134 -4.49 4.98 9.71
CA GLN A 134 -3.27 4.17 9.89
C GLN A 134 -2.75 3.77 8.52
N LEU A 135 -1.46 3.48 8.41
CA LEU A 135 -0.80 3.09 7.18
C LEU A 135 -0.15 1.70 7.31
N ALA A 136 -0.52 0.80 6.42
CA ALA A 136 0.11 -0.50 6.24
C ALA A 136 0.82 -0.56 4.89
N VAL A 137 2.09 -0.96 4.88
CA VAL A 137 2.88 -1.16 3.66
C VAL A 137 3.58 -2.51 3.69
N LEU A 138 3.70 -3.16 2.54
CA LEU A 138 4.47 -4.39 2.46
C LEU A 138 5.97 -4.12 2.64
N ILE A 139 6.49 -3.07 2.00
CA ILE A 139 7.91 -2.68 2.08
C ILE A 139 8.05 -1.20 2.47
N ASP A 140 8.90 -0.93 3.46
CA ASP A 140 9.43 0.42 3.71
C ASP A 140 10.90 0.44 3.23
N ARG A 141 11.19 1.25 2.21
CA ARG A 141 12.53 1.31 1.62
C ARG A 141 13.39 2.49 2.08
N GLY A 142 12.85 3.32 2.96
CA GLY A 142 13.53 4.55 3.42
C GLY A 142 13.36 5.72 2.44
N HIS A 143 14.21 6.74 2.58
CA HIS A 143 14.25 7.96 1.75
C HIS A 143 12.99 8.83 1.81
N LYS A 144 12.33 8.91 2.95
CA LYS A 144 11.15 9.74 3.16
C LYS A 144 11.50 11.23 2.99
N GLU A 145 10.69 11.94 2.23
CA GLU A 145 10.78 13.38 2.04
C GLU A 145 9.73 14.14 2.87
N ILE A 146 8.75 13.41 3.39
CA ILE A 146 7.66 13.91 4.20
C ILE A 146 7.64 13.13 5.52
N PRO A 147 7.26 13.73 6.67
CA PRO A 147 7.29 13.08 7.99
C PRO A 147 6.15 12.06 8.16
N ILE A 148 6.08 11.09 7.27
CA ILE A 148 5.11 10.01 7.26
C ILE A 148 5.82 8.70 7.60
N ARG A 149 5.23 7.94 8.52
CA ARG A 149 5.67 6.58 8.88
C ARG A 149 4.51 5.61 8.73
N ALA A 150 4.83 4.40 8.28
CA ALA A 150 3.86 3.32 8.33
C ALA A 150 3.68 2.81 9.76
N ASP A 151 2.44 2.51 10.12
CA ASP A 151 2.08 1.89 11.39
C ASP A 151 2.38 0.39 11.37
N TYR A 152 2.27 -0.21 10.19
CA TYR A 152 2.49 -1.64 9.95
C TYR A 152 3.38 -1.80 8.72
N VAL A 153 4.48 -2.53 8.88
CA VAL A 153 5.48 -2.75 7.82
C VAL A 153 5.74 -4.24 7.66
N GLY A 154 5.59 -4.75 6.45
CA GLY A 154 5.92 -6.13 6.15
C GLY A 154 7.42 -6.40 6.28
N LYS A 155 8.24 -5.58 5.63
CA LYS A 155 9.70 -5.64 5.74
C LYS A 155 10.33 -4.28 5.52
N ASN A 156 11.31 -3.93 6.36
CA ASN A 156 12.19 -2.79 6.12
C ASN A 156 13.34 -3.21 5.21
N VAL A 157 13.51 -2.52 4.09
CA VAL A 157 14.53 -2.82 3.09
C VAL A 157 15.25 -1.53 2.72
N PRO A 158 16.28 -1.13 3.47
CA PRO A 158 17.08 0.03 3.10
C PRO A 158 17.68 -0.15 1.70
N THR A 159 17.45 0.82 0.83
CA THR A 159 17.94 0.83 -0.54
C THR A 159 18.75 2.08 -0.82
N SER A 160 19.53 2.06 -1.90
CA SER A 160 20.09 3.29 -2.47
C SER A 160 18.99 4.03 -3.26
N ARG A 161 19.23 5.30 -3.59
CA ARG A 161 18.30 6.07 -4.45
C ARG A 161 18.23 5.56 -5.88
N LYS A 162 19.27 4.86 -6.33
CA LYS A 162 19.33 4.28 -7.68
C LYS A 162 18.62 2.94 -7.80
N GLU A 163 18.35 2.28 -6.68
CA GLU A 163 17.64 1.02 -6.65
C GLU A 163 16.12 1.25 -6.64
N VAL A 164 15.38 0.30 -7.18
CA VAL A 164 13.92 0.31 -7.20
C VAL A 164 13.41 -0.98 -6.57
N ILE A 165 12.41 -0.87 -5.70
CA ILE A 165 11.68 -2.04 -5.20
C ILE A 165 10.53 -2.34 -6.17
N SER A 166 10.48 -3.57 -6.66
CA SER A 166 9.38 -4.08 -7.47
C SER A 166 8.62 -5.14 -6.68
N VAL A 167 7.39 -4.83 -6.31
CA VAL A 167 6.45 -5.79 -5.73
C VAL A 167 5.65 -6.39 -6.87
N ARG A 168 5.72 -7.71 -7.02
CA ARG A 168 4.99 -8.45 -8.05
C ARG A 168 3.93 -9.30 -7.39
N LEU A 169 2.69 -9.12 -7.83
CA LEU A 169 1.51 -9.77 -7.28
C LEU A 169 0.82 -10.61 -8.35
N THR A 170 0.40 -11.80 -7.99
CA THR A 170 -0.26 -12.73 -8.90
C THR A 170 -1.45 -12.10 -9.62
N GLU A 171 -2.21 -11.23 -8.95
CA GLU A 171 -3.39 -10.56 -9.49
C GLU A 171 -3.07 -9.56 -10.61
N ILE A 172 -1.84 -9.03 -10.65
CA ILE A 172 -1.41 -7.99 -11.60
C ILE A 172 -0.31 -8.50 -12.52
N ASP A 173 0.71 -9.14 -11.94
CA ASP A 173 1.98 -9.44 -12.61
C ASP A 173 2.12 -10.93 -12.95
N LYS A 174 1.19 -11.79 -12.50
CA LYS A 174 1.24 -13.27 -12.61
C LYS A 174 2.47 -13.88 -11.93
N GLU A 175 3.10 -13.13 -11.05
CA GLU A 175 4.24 -13.52 -10.23
C GLU A 175 3.96 -13.15 -8.78
N GLU A 176 4.64 -13.81 -7.84
CA GLU A 176 4.47 -13.56 -6.41
C GLU A 176 5.84 -13.44 -5.76
N ARG A 177 6.42 -12.23 -5.77
CA ARG A 177 7.72 -11.94 -5.15
C ARG A 177 8.00 -10.45 -5.03
N VAL A 178 8.95 -10.09 -4.19
CA VAL A 178 9.51 -8.75 -4.08
C VAL A 178 10.98 -8.79 -4.45
N VAL A 179 11.40 -7.91 -5.34
CA VAL A 179 12.77 -7.83 -5.83
C VAL A 179 13.32 -6.40 -5.76
N ILE A 180 14.63 -6.28 -5.64
CA ILE A 180 15.37 -5.05 -5.88
C ILE A 180 15.85 -5.04 -7.33
N LEU A 181 15.58 -3.96 -8.02
CA LEU A 181 16.08 -3.67 -9.36
C LEU A 181 17.12 -2.56 -9.28
N GLU A 182 18.13 -2.62 -10.15
CA GLU A 182 19.13 -1.56 -10.33
C GLU A 182 19.33 -1.25 -11.80
N GLY A 183 19.77 -0.01 -12.12
CA GLY A 183 20.08 0.39 -13.50
C GLY A 183 21.20 -0.46 -14.10
N ILE A 184 21.08 -0.79 -15.38
CA ILE A 184 22.17 -1.38 -16.17
C ILE A 184 23.13 -0.24 -16.49
N GLU A 185 24.37 -0.30 -15.97
CA GLU A 185 25.47 0.63 -16.33
C GLU A 185 26.02 0.31 -17.72
#